data_2cba724e1d104a3e6f5a0728c67ee2ac
#
_entry.id   2cba724e1d104a3e6f5a0728c67ee2ac
#
_cell.length_a   1.000
_cell.length_b   1.000
_cell.length_c   1.000
_cell.angle_alpha   90.00
_cell.angle_beta   90.00
_cell.angle_gamma   90.00
#
_symmetry.space_group_name_H-M   'P 1'
#
loop_
_entity.id
_entity.type
_entity.pdbx_description
1 polymer ?
#
loop_
_entity_poly.entity_id
_entity_poly.type
_entity_poly.pdbx_seq_one_letter_code
_entity_poly.pdbx_strand_id
1 'polypeptide(L)'
;MLYLTITELARESHTSEASVTRLCRTLGCKGYNEFKMALALDIQQGQPARQAGDEIDNVVDESVQALQDTARLLDRTLLEKAALALHQAQSVQIYGVAASAILGEYLHYKLLRLGKPAQLFSDMHRAAMNATTLSKDTLVVAISSSGSTRDLLHVVKLARKRGVKVLALSNKIGRA
;
A
#
# COMPACT_ATOMS: atom_id res chain seq x y z
N MET A 1 6.65 -11.27 4.93
CA MET A 1 6.90 -11.68 6.33
C MET A 1 7.19 -10.49 7.25
N LEU A 2 8.08 -9.56 6.92
CA LEU A 2 8.43 -8.39 7.74
C LEU A 2 7.24 -7.47 8.13
N TYR A 3 6.19 -7.44 7.32
CA TYR A 3 5.03 -6.55 7.53
C TYR A 3 3.82 -7.25 8.20
N LEU A 4 3.90 -8.55 8.47
CA LEU A 4 2.83 -9.28 9.14
C LEU A 4 2.84 -9.00 10.65
N THR A 5 1.68 -8.96 11.25
CA THR A 5 1.53 -9.07 12.70
C THR A 5 1.71 -10.53 13.14
N ILE A 6 1.94 -10.76 14.43
CA ILE A 6 2.07 -12.13 14.96
C ILE A 6 0.80 -12.95 14.68
N THR A 7 -0.36 -12.31 14.78
CA THR A 7 -1.67 -12.91 14.52
C THR A 7 -1.83 -13.30 13.04
N GLU A 8 -1.40 -12.41 12.13
CA GLU A 8 -1.44 -12.68 10.69
C GLU A 8 -0.48 -13.82 10.33
N LEU A 9 0.74 -13.82 10.88
CA LEU A 9 1.71 -14.89 10.63
C LEU A 9 1.21 -16.24 11.16
N ALA A 10 0.66 -16.28 12.37
CA ALA A 10 0.09 -17.48 12.94
C ALA A 10 -1.04 -18.06 12.07
N ARG A 11 -1.92 -17.20 11.57
CA ARG A 11 -3.02 -17.57 10.67
C ARG A 11 -2.52 -18.09 9.33
N GLU A 12 -1.57 -17.42 8.69
CA GLU A 12 -1.02 -17.82 7.39
C GLU A 12 -0.20 -19.12 7.49
N SER A 13 0.46 -19.33 8.64
CA SER A 13 1.24 -20.54 8.91
C SER A 13 0.39 -21.69 9.51
N HIS A 14 -0.93 -21.52 9.61
CA HIS A 14 -1.83 -22.50 10.22
C HIS A 14 -1.39 -22.94 11.63
N THR A 15 -0.91 -21.99 12.44
CA THR A 15 -0.38 -22.26 13.79
C THR A 15 -0.92 -21.24 14.81
N SER A 16 -0.52 -21.37 16.08
CA SER A 16 -0.90 -20.42 17.13
C SER A 16 0.15 -19.33 17.33
N GLU A 17 -0.26 -18.17 17.83
CA GLU A 17 0.66 -17.09 18.23
C GLU A 17 1.70 -17.55 19.26
N ALA A 18 1.29 -18.48 20.16
CA ALA A 18 2.20 -19.10 21.12
C ALA A 18 3.30 -19.93 20.44
N SER A 19 2.98 -20.62 19.34
CA SER A 19 3.95 -21.37 18.55
C SER A 19 4.92 -20.44 17.81
N VAL A 20 4.42 -19.34 17.25
CA VAL A 20 5.26 -18.30 16.64
C VAL A 20 6.19 -17.69 17.68
N THR A 21 5.69 -17.38 18.87
CA THR A 21 6.52 -16.84 19.98
C THR A 21 7.59 -17.82 20.42
N ARG A 22 7.27 -19.12 20.51
CA ARG A 22 8.27 -20.16 20.82
C ARG A 22 9.36 -20.25 19.76
N LEU A 23 8.97 -20.22 18.49
CA LEU A 23 9.94 -20.18 17.38
C LEU A 23 10.89 -18.98 17.50
N CYS A 24 10.37 -17.79 17.76
CA CYS A 24 11.19 -16.59 17.96
C CYS A 24 12.22 -16.79 19.10
N ARG A 25 11.79 -17.37 20.21
CA ARG A 25 12.68 -17.66 21.34
C ARG A 25 13.73 -18.73 21.02
N THR A 26 13.36 -19.77 20.29
CA THR A 26 14.32 -20.80 19.82
C THR A 26 15.38 -20.20 18.90
N LEU A 27 15.03 -19.16 18.14
CA LEU A 27 15.95 -18.40 17.28
C LEU A 27 16.71 -17.30 18.03
N GLY A 28 16.66 -17.28 19.39
CA GLY A 28 17.40 -16.34 20.23
C GLY A 28 16.77 -14.97 20.37
N CYS A 29 15.56 -14.74 19.85
CA CYS A 29 14.85 -13.48 19.95
C CYS A 29 13.90 -13.45 21.17
N LYS A 30 13.81 -12.32 21.88
CA LYS A 30 12.94 -12.18 23.05
C LYS A 30 11.45 -12.24 22.69
N GLY A 31 11.12 -11.94 21.42
CA GLY A 31 9.76 -11.99 20.91
C GLY A 31 9.68 -11.67 19.41
N TYR A 32 8.45 -11.62 18.89
CA TYR A 32 8.18 -11.47 17.47
C TYR A 32 8.71 -10.16 16.87
N ASN A 33 8.69 -9.05 17.61
CA ASN A 33 9.22 -7.77 17.12
C ASN A 33 10.75 -7.82 16.95
N GLU A 34 11.46 -8.41 17.91
CA GLU A 34 12.91 -8.59 17.81
C GLU A 34 13.27 -9.54 16.67
N PHE A 35 12.51 -10.63 16.50
CA PHE A 35 12.67 -11.53 15.36
C PHE A 35 12.47 -10.79 14.02
N LYS A 36 11.46 -9.94 13.90
CA LYS A 36 11.28 -9.12 12.67
C LYS A 36 12.46 -8.19 12.40
N MET A 37 12.99 -7.56 13.45
CA MET A 37 14.18 -6.71 13.30
C MET A 37 15.42 -7.51 12.90
N ALA A 38 15.65 -8.64 13.56
CA ALA A 38 16.75 -9.53 13.22
C ALA A 38 16.64 -10.03 11.77
N LEU A 39 15.46 -10.45 11.36
CA LEU A 39 15.19 -10.88 9.99
C LEU A 39 15.39 -9.76 8.96
N ALA A 40 15.02 -8.52 9.30
CA ALA A 40 15.26 -7.36 8.44
C ALA A 40 16.76 -7.09 8.26
N LEU A 41 17.53 -7.19 9.35
CA LEU A 41 18.99 -7.04 9.33
C LEU A 41 19.67 -8.19 8.56
N ASP A 42 19.19 -9.42 8.72
CA ASP A 42 19.71 -10.62 8.04
C ASP A 42 19.46 -10.55 6.52
N ILE A 43 18.28 -10.07 6.12
CA ILE A 43 17.97 -9.81 4.71
C ILE A 43 18.88 -8.72 4.13
N GLN A 44 19.21 -7.68 4.91
CA GLN A 44 20.18 -6.66 4.49
C GLN A 44 21.59 -7.22 4.39
N GLN A 45 21.99 -8.12 5.30
CA GLN A 45 23.33 -8.75 5.32
C GLN A 45 23.45 -9.92 4.32
N GLY A 46 22.35 -10.60 3.99
CA GLY A 46 22.30 -11.70 3.03
C GLY A 46 22.26 -11.26 1.57
N GLN A 47 22.20 -9.97 1.28
CA GLN A 47 22.50 -9.48 -0.04
C GLN A 47 24.01 -9.71 -0.31
N PRO A 48 24.41 -10.23 -1.49
CA PRO A 48 25.81 -10.42 -1.81
C PRO A 48 26.54 -9.13 -1.51
N ALA A 49 27.70 -9.24 -0.81
CA ALA A 49 28.51 -8.09 -0.41
C ALA A 49 28.57 -7.11 -1.58
N ARG A 50 27.87 -6.00 -1.43
CA ARG A 50 27.85 -4.96 -2.44
C ARG A 50 29.30 -4.54 -2.64
N GLN A 51 29.79 -4.61 -3.86
CA GLN A 51 31.05 -4.01 -4.20
C GLN A 51 31.03 -2.60 -3.63
N ALA A 52 32.17 -2.15 -3.09
CA ALA A 52 32.33 -0.83 -2.47
C ALA A 52 32.08 0.27 -3.53
N GLY A 53 30.80 0.46 -3.86
CA GLY A 53 30.29 1.58 -4.64
C GLY A 53 30.01 2.74 -3.70
N ASP A 54 30.00 3.95 -4.24
CA ASP A 54 29.55 5.14 -3.55
C ASP A 54 28.14 4.93 -2.98
N GLU A 55 27.80 5.55 -1.84
CA GLU A 55 26.44 5.55 -1.27
C GLU A 55 25.37 5.94 -2.31
N ILE A 56 25.73 6.82 -3.23
CA ILE A 56 24.86 7.25 -4.35
C ILE A 56 24.54 6.08 -5.26
N ASP A 57 25.54 5.31 -5.68
CA ASP A 57 25.36 4.14 -6.55
C ASP A 57 24.45 3.10 -5.87
N ASN A 58 24.61 2.86 -4.57
CA ASN A 58 23.76 1.95 -3.80
C ASN A 58 22.29 2.40 -3.78
N VAL A 59 22.02 3.69 -3.58
CA VAL A 59 20.66 4.24 -3.59
C VAL A 59 20.03 4.13 -4.98
N VAL A 60 20.83 4.37 -6.03
CA VAL A 60 20.36 4.21 -7.42
C VAL A 60 20.01 2.77 -7.71
N ASP A 61 20.90 1.82 -7.38
CA ASP A 61 20.67 0.40 -7.62
C ASP A 61 19.45 -0.12 -6.87
N GLU A 62 19.26 0.27 -5.60
CA GLU A 62 18.05 -0.06 -4.83
C GLU A 62 16.77 0.46 -5.49
N SER A 63 16.81 1.69 -5.98
CA SER A 63 15.68 2.32 -6.64
C SER A 63 15.34 1.61 -7.96
N VAL A 64 16.37 1.29 -8.77
CA VAL A 64 16.21 0.56 -10.02
C VAL A 64 15.65 -0.84 -9.76
N GLN A 65 16.19 -1.55 -8.76
CA GLN A 65 15.70 -2.88 -8.40
C GLN A 65 14.25 -2.85 -7.93
N ALA A 66 13.89 -1.88 -7.08
CA ALA A 66 12.50 -1.72 -6.61
C ALA A 66 11.52 -1.45 -7.76
N LEU A 67 11.92 -0.66 -8.75
CA LEU A 67 11.11 -0.42 -9.95
C LEU A 67 10.95 -1.67 -10.81
N GLN A 68 12.03 -2.43 -11.01
CA GLN A 68 11.99 -3.68 -11.77
C GLN A 68 11.10 -4.73 -11.10
N ASP A 69 11.21 -4.88 -9.78
CA ASP A 69 10.39 -5.82 -9.01
C ASP A 69 8.91 -5.42 -9.03
N THR A 70 8.63 -4.12 -8.92
CA THR A 70 7.27 -3.59 -9.07
C THR A 70 6.72 -3.94 -10.45
N ALA A 71 7.49 -3.72 -11.52
CA ALA A 71 7.07 -4.03 -12.88
C ALA A 71 6.82 -5.53 -13.14
N ARG A 72 7.56 -6.42 -12.44
CA ARG A 72 7.38 -7.88 -12.51
C ARG A 72 6.14 -8.35 -11.76
N LEU A 73 5.85 -7.73 -10.60
CA LEU A 73 4.72 -8.10 -9.74
C LEU A 73 3.40 -7.52 -10.21
N LEU A 74 3.42 -6.50 -11.06
CA LEU A 74 2.23 -5.78 -11.47
C LEU A 74 1.40 -6.63 -12.44
N ASP A 75 0.14 -6.89 -12.08
CA ASP A 75 -0.84 -7.50 -12.98
C ASP A 75 -1.24 -6.50 -14.07
N ARG A 76 -0.80 -6.75 -15.29
CA ARG A 76 -1.02 -5.86 -16.45
C ARG A 76 -2.51 -5.75 -16.80
N THR A 77 -3.27 -6.84 -16.67
CA THR A 77 -4.72 -6.83 -16.90
C THR A 77 -5.45 -5.96 -15.89
N LEU A 78 -5.02 -6.03 -14.63
CA LEU A 78 -5.59 -5.19 -13.57
C LEU A 78 -5.20 -3.71 -13.78
N LEU A 79 -3.98 -3.44 -14.22
CA LEU A 79 -3.53 -2.09 -14.56
C LEU A 79 -4.36 -1.48 -15.71
N GLU A 80 -4.62 -2.25 -16.77
CA GLU A 80 -5.47 -1.81 -17.87
C GLU A 80 -6.90 -1.50 -17.41
N LYS A 81 -7.47 -2.36 -16.56
CA LYS A 81 -8.80 -2.12 -15.96
C LYS A 81 -8.80 -0.85 -15.11
N ALA A 82 -7.73 -0.60 -14.35
CA ALA A 82 -7.59 0.61 -13.54
C ALA A 82 -7.48 1.86 -14.42
N ALA A 83 -6.68 1.81 -15.48
CA ALA A 83 -6.55 2.91 -16.44
C ALA A 83 -7.88 3.21 -17.15
N LEU A 84 -8.61 2.16 -17.55
CA LEU A 84 -9.94 2.32 -18.15
C LEU A 84 -10.95 2.92 -17.17
N ALA A 85 -10.93 2.50 -15.91
CA ALA A 85 -11.79 3.06 -14.88
C ALA A 85 -11.49 4.55 -14.62
N LEU A 86 -10.22 4.95 -14.59
CA LEU A 86 -9.80 6.34 -14.50
C LEU A 86 -10.26 7.15 -15.72
N HIS A 87 -10.15 6.59 -16.91
CA HIS A 87 -10.60 7.25 -18.15
C HIS A 87 -12.11 7.48 -18.17
N GLN A 88 -12.89 6.47 -17.83
CA GLN A 88 -14.35 6.49 -17.87
C GLN A 88 -15.01 7.33 -16.77
N ALA A 89 -14.36 7.50 -15.62
CA ALA A 89 -14.92 8.24 -14.50
C ALA A 89 -15.17 9.70 -14.89
N GLN A 90 -16.30 10.27 -14.48
CA GLN A 90 -16.57 11.70 -14.64
C GLN A 90 -15.71 12.55 -13.69
N SER A 91 -15.43 12.03 -12.49
CA SER A 91 -14.55 12.65 -11.52
C SER A 91 -13.78 11.60 -10.71
N VAL A 92 -12.66 12.00 -10.13
CA VAL A 92 -11.82 11.12 -9.31
C VAL A 92 -11.68 11.72 -7.91
N GLN A 93 -11.97 10.93 -6.88
CA GLN A 93 -11.73 11.31 -5.49
C GLN A 93 -10.55 10.50 -4.97
N ILE A 94 -9.52 11.18 -4.51
CA ILE A 94 -8.28 10.56 -4.03
C ILE A 94 -8.28 10.66 -2.51
N TYR A 95 -8.12 9.52 -1.82
CA TYR A 95 -8.06 9.45 -0.37
C TYR A 95 -6.71 8.88 0.06
N GLY A 96 -5.99 9.59 0.92
CA GLY A 96 -4.70 9.14 1.46
C GLY A 96 -4.27 10.02 2.62
N VAL A 97 -3.49 9.49 3.56
CA VAL A 97 -2.99 10.21 4.73
C VAL A 97 -1.47 10.18 4.76
N ALA A 98 -0.84 11.20 5.37
CA ALA A 98 0.61 11.31 5.53
C ALA A 98 1.36 11.11 4.20
N ALA A 99 2.36 10.24 4.15
CA ALA A 99 3.12 9.96 2.92
C ALA A 99 2.24 9.52 1.74
N SER A 100 1.13 8.80 2.00
CA SER A 100 0.18 8.42 0.95
C SER A 100 -0.57 9.62 0.37
N ALA A 101 -0.76 10.70 1.13
CA ALA A 101 -1.35 11.94 0.61
C ALA A 101 -0.41 12.63 -0.38
N ILE A 102 0.90 12.60 -0.15
CA ILE A 102 1.91 13.16 -1.09
C ILE A 102 1.81 12.46 -2.46
N LEU A 103 1.70 11.14 -2.45
CA LEU A 103 1.46 10.37 -3.69
C LEU A 103 0.10 10.75 -4.33
N GLY A 104 -0.90 10.99 -3.48
CA GLY A 104 -2.21 11.47 -3.91
C GLY A 104 -2.15 12.85 -4.57
N GLU A 105 -1.35 13.78 -4.05
CA GLU A 105 -1.09 15.09 -4.64
C GLU A 105 -0.46 14.96 -6.02
N TYR A 106 0.53 14.09 -6.16
CA TYR A 106 1.16 13.84 -7.45
C TYR A 106 0.17 13.26 -8.48
N LEU A 107 -0.66 12.29 -8.06
CA LEU A 107 -1.71 11.75 -8.92
C LEU A 107 -2.74 12.82 -9.30
N HIS A 108 -3.17 13.63 -8.35
CA HIS A 108 -4.08 14.75 -8.57
C HIS A 108 -3.52 15.72 -9.63
N TYR A 109 -2.26 16.13 -9.48
CA TYR A 109 -1.57 16.97 -10.45
C TYR A 109 -1.56 16.35 -11.87
N LYS A 110 -1.27 15.04 -11.98
CA LYS A 110 -1.28 14.34 -13.26
C LYS A 110 -2.67 14.30 -13.91
N LEU A 111 -3.72 14.06 -13.10
CA LEU A 111 -5.10 14.01 -13.57
C LEU A 111 -5.57 15.40 -14.06
N LEU A 112 -5.22 16.46 -13.34
CA LEU A 112 -5.52 17.83 -13.75
C LEU A 112 -4.88 18.17 -15.10
N ARG A 113 -3.64 17.77 -15.33
CA ARG A 113 -2.96 17.98 -16.62
C ARG A 113 -3.65 17.25 -17.78
N LEU A 114 -4.36 16.16 -17.48
CA LEU A 114 -5.16 15.40 -18.45
C LEU A 114 -6.60 15.94 -18.60
N GLY A 115 -6.92 17.06 -17.93
CA GLY A 115 -8.26 17.62 -17.92
C GLY A 115 -9.28 16.78 -17.14
N LYS A 116 -8.83 15.82 -16.32
CA LYS A 116 -9.69 14.96 -15.51
C LYS A 116 -10.05 15.67 -14.20
N PRO A 117 -11.34 15.93 -13.92
CA PRO A 117 -11.76 16.48 -12.63
C PRO A 117 -11.33 15.52 -11.49
N ALA A 118 -10.52 16.03 -10.57
CA ALA A 118 -10.03 15.24 -9.45
C ALA A 118 -9.94 16.10 -8.18
N GLN A 119 -10.08 15.47 -7.03
CA GLN A 119 -9.94 16.10 -5.72
C GLN A 119 -9.24 15.15 -4.74
N LEU A 120 -8.32 15.70 -3.94
CA LEU A 120 -7.62 14.99 -2.89
C LEU A 120 -8.19 15.32 -1.51
N PHE A 121 -8.35 14.29 -0.68
CA PHE A 121 -8.67 14.39 0.73
C PHE A 121 -7.60 13.68 1.55
N SER A 122 -6.82 14.45 2.30
CA SER A 122 -5.85 13.96 3.29
C SER A 122 -6.44 13.94 4.72
N ASP A 123 -7.51 14.67 4.94
CA ASP A 123 -8.32 14.64 6.16
C ASP A 123 -9.45 13.62 6.00
N MET A 124 -9.45 12.58 6.84
CA MET A 124 -10.39 11.47 6.74
C MET A 124 -11.81 11.83 7.21
N HIS A 125 -12.00 12.86 8.03
CA HIS A 125 -13.32 13.37 8.34
C HIS A 125 -13.98 14.03 7.13
N ARG A 126 -13.23 14.89 6.44
CA ARG A 126 -13.70 15.51 5.18
C ARG A 126 -13.91 14.44 4.09
N ALA A 127 -13.02 13.46 4.01
CA ALA A 127 -13.16 12.32 3.11
C ALA A 127 -14.44 11.51 3.40
N ALA A 128 -14.75 11.27 4.68
CA ALA A 128 -15.98 10.58 5.07
C ALA A 128 -17.24 11.36 4.69
N MET A 129 -17.26 12.67 4.91
CA MET A 129 -18.37 13.54 4.46
C MET A 129 -18.53 13.45 2.95
N ASN A 130 -17.45 13.62 2.18
CA ASN A 130 -17.46 13.51 0.73
C ASN A 130 -17.94 12.12 0.26
N ALA A 131 -17.47 11.03 0.87
CA ALA A 131 -17.82 9.68 0.49
C ALA A 131 -19.32 9.35 0.59
N THR A 132 -20.06 10.07 1.44
CA THR A 132 -21.51 9.87 1.58
C THR A 132 -22.34 10.54 0.49
N THR A 133 -21.76 11.46 -0.28
CA THR A 133 -22.46 12.26 -1.31
C THR A 133 -22.02 11.93 -2.74
N LEU A 134 -21.15 10.95 -2.93
CA LEU A 134 -20.58 10.60 -4.23
C LEU A 134 -21.64 10.12 -5.23
N SER A 135 -21.48 10.57 -6.48
CA SER A 135 -22.17 10.02 -7.64
C SER A 135 -21.56 8.66 -8.04
N LYS A 136 -22.36 7.77 -8.63
CA LYS A 136 -21.91 6.47 -9.13
C LYS A 136 -20.87 6.57 -10.27
N ASP A 137 -20.83 7.70 -10.96
CA ASP A 137 -19.87 7.96 -12.04
C ASP A 137 -18.52 8.47 -11.53
N THR A 138 -18.37 8.57 -10.21
CA THR A 138 -17.11 8.90 -9.55
C THR A 138 -16.26 7.65 -9.37
N LEU A 139 -14.95 7.79 -9.54
CA LEU A 139 -13.98 6.78 -9.13
C LEU A 139 -13.29 7.26 -7.83
N VAL A 140 -13.22 6.39 -6.84
CA VAL A 140 -12.40 6.60 -5.65
C VAL A 140 -11.05 5.93 -5.85
N VAL A 141 -9.95 6.66 -5.62
CA VAL A 141 -8.60 6.12 -5.53
C VAL A 141 -8.15 6.20 -4.07
N ALA A 142 -8.03 5.07 -3.42
CA ALA A 142 -7.59 4.95 -2.03
C ALA A 142 -6.11 4.54 -1.98
N ILE A 143 -5.26 5.35 -1.37
CA ILE A 143 -3.81 5.12 -1.30
C ILE A 143 -3.42 4.82 0.15
N SER A 144 -2.85 3.64 0.39
CA SER A 144 -2.36 3.22 1.71
C SER A 144 -1.21 2.23 1.59
N SER A 145 -0.01 2.60 2.00
CA SER A 145 1.13 1.68 1.98
C SER A 145 0.85 0.39 2.76
N SER A 146 0.28 0.48 3.96
CA SER A 146 -0.05 -0.68 4.80
C SER A 146 -1.31 -1.44 4.35
N GLY A 147 -2.20 -0.80 3.58
CA GLY A 147 -3.53 -1.34 3.25
C GLY A 147 -4.47 -1.53 4.45
N SER A 148 -4.08 -1.06 5.65
CA SER A 148 -4.79 -1.32 6.92
C SER A 148 -5.13 -0.05 7.73
N THR A 149 -5.01 1.12 7.14
CA THR A 149 -5.35 2.41 7.78
C THR A 149 -6.85 2.45 8.08
N ARG A 150 -7.23 2.37 9.36
CA ARG A 150 -8.63 2.19 9.80
C ARG A 150 -9.57 3.26 9.26
N ASP A 151 -9.19 4.52 9.36
CA ASP A 151 -10.02 5.64 8.92
C ASP A 151 -10.21 5.62 7.39
N LEU A 152 -9.16 5.31 6.63
CA LEU A 152 -9.27 5.15 5.18
C LEU A 152 -10.19 3.98 4.81
N LEU A 153 -10.07 2.84 5.49
CA LEU A 153 -10.96 1.68 5.27
C LEU A 153 -12.41 2.03 5.58
N HIS A 154 -12.66 2.85 6.61
CA HIS A 154 -13.99 3.35 6.92
C HIS A 154 -14.55 4.18 5.77
N VAL A 155 -13.78 5.14 5.27
CA VAL A 155 -14.17 6.01 4.15
C VAL A 155 -14.44 5.20 2.88
N VAL A 156 -13.59 4.24 2.57
CA VAL A 156 -13.78 3.32 1.43
C VAL A 156 -15.08 2.53 1.55
N LYS A 157 -15.42 2.05 2.76
CA LYS A 157 -16.71 1.36 3.00
C LYS A 157 -17.92 2.30 2.76
N LEU A 158 -17.83 3.57 3.14
CA LEU A 158 -18.88 4.56 2.87
C LEU A 158 -19.05 4.77 1.37
N ALA A 159 -17.97 4.96 0.63
CA ALA A 159 -17.99 5.12 -0.82
C ALA A 159 -18.59 3.87 -1.51
N ARG A 160 -18.19 2.67 -1.10
CA ARG A 160 -18.76 1.41 -1.65
C ARG A 160 -20.25 1.26 -1.40
N LYS A 161 -20.79 1.71 -0.26
CA LYS A 161 -22.24 1.72 0.01
C LYS A 161 -23.00 2.62 -0.97
N ARG A 162 -22.35 3.61 -1.58
CA ARG A 162 -22.92 4.45 -2.64
C ARG A 162 -22.88 3.82 -4.03
N GLY A 163 -22.30 2.61 -4.14
CA GLY A 163 -22.11 1.93 -5.43
C GLY A 163 -20.98 2.51 -6.27
N VAL A 164 -20.07 3.26 -5.65
CA VAL A 164 -18.91 3.89 -6.32
C VAL A 164 -17.81 2.85 -6.50
N LYS A 165 -17.17 2.86 -7.68
CA LYS A 165 -15.98 2.04 -7.94
C LYS A 165 -14.81 2.55 -7.11
N VAL A 166 -14.03 1.62 -6.55
CA VAL A 166 -12.85 1.94 -5.76
C VAL A 166 -11.62 1.25 -6.37
N LEU A 167 -10.58 2.02 -6.61
CA LEU A 167 -9.24 1.57 -6.95
C LEU A 167 -8.36 1.73 -5.72
N ALA A 168 -7.76 0.64 -5.25
CA ALA A 168 -6.83 0.66 -4.12
C ALA A 168 -5.39 0.56 -4.60
N LEU A 169 -4.52 1.44 -4.09
CA LEU A 169 -3.06 1.38 -4.26
C LEU A 169 -2.44 1.03 -2.91
N SER A 170 -1.78 -0.13 -2.83
CA SER A 170 -1.18 -0.63 -1.59
C SER A 170 0.05 -1.47 -1.88
N ASN A 171 1.02 -1.46 -0.94
CA ASN A 171 2.18 -2.35 -0.99
C ASN A 171 1.86 -3.78 -0.48
N LYS A 172 0.64 -4.03 0.00
CA LYS A 172 0.21 -5.36 0.42
C LYS A 172 -0.61 -6.03 -0.69
N ILE A 173 -0.17 -7.19 -1.10
CA ILE A 173 -0.98 -8.12 -1.90
C ILE A 173 -1.93 -8.80 -0.90
N GLY A 174 -3.17 -8.37 -0.85
CA GLY A 174 -4.15 -8.97 0.04
C GLY A 174 -5.47 -8.22 0.04
N ARG A 175 -6.53 -8.98 0.01
CA ARG A 175 -7.97 -8.67 -0.06
C ARG A 175 -8.34 -7.26 0.45
N ALA A 176 -8.72 -6.40 -0.46
CA ALA A 176 -9.56 -5.24 -0.16
C ALA A 176 -11.02 -5.69 0.02
#